data_86a51261c6fd745c0752c75526d3275a
#
_entry.id   86a51261c6fd745c0752c75526d3275a
#
_cell.length_a   1.000
_cell.length_b   1.000
_cell.length_c   1.000
_cell.angle_alpha   90.00
_cell.angle_beta   90.00
_cell.angle_gamma   90.00
#
_symmetry.space_group_name_H-M   'P 1'
#
loop_
_entity.id
_entity.type
_entity.pdbx_description
1 polymer ?
#
loop_
_entity_poly.entity_id
_entity_poly.type
_entity_poly.pdbx_seq_one_letter_code
_entity_poly.pdbx_strand_id
1 'polypeptide(L)'
;MVAKSTPPQDADSTERSRGLMARARQLLTRGGRRLTRVTLVSTCLMLMMEVGGISAAHAATRVSAEVAGQLRTLQSRLDEGDYDAVGERAEREAKRQRGEVRALYLSLAASARARQGDQAQAARLYAEARRLPGVNASQAREWLRREAMLRLRAGERDSGIARLAEYLHGGSASADDLWLAVSLEANRGDWARAEDWLERASKASAPSGDRLKLAVSVYQQTGRHGAAVALVEQGLGESRDPQDWQRAVALYQRLNQNTRAASTWEAAWAAGIVSGSDAYQQRVDLQLAAGAPARAAELIEAGLSKSATPEGQPLLEDTPALRRQLAQAWTAARDVERALKAWAVVSQQSQSLEDARQYAELAYDWGRWETAQQALAAAGERGDDSARHWLLSGVVASQLEQFDPAREAFKKAQARGAEGADAWLKSVAQR
;
A
#
# COMPACT_ATOMS: atom_id res chain seq x y z
N MET A 1 68.35 -5.95 -15.46
CA MET A 1 68.14 -7.40 -15.49
C MET A 1 67.07 -7.67 -14.45
N VAL A 2 65.91 -8.08 -14.78
CA VAL A 2 65.33 -9.27 -15.36
C VAL A 2 63.89 -8.98 -15.72
N ALA A 3 63.56 -9.28 -16.89
CA ALA A 3 62.43 -9.70 -17.68
C ALA A 3 61.00 -9.59 -17.10
N LYS A 4 60.15 -8.94 -17.92
CA LYS A 4 58.70 -9.01 -18.01
C LYS A 4 58.23 -10.41 -18.46
N SER A 5 57.17 -10.92 -17.86
CA SER A 5 56.34 -11.95 -18.48
C SER A 5 54.86 -11.56 -18.31
N THR A 6 54.24 -11.32 -19.44
CA THR A 6 52.80 -11.11 -19.65
C THR A 6 52.11 -12.47 -19.83
N PRO A 7 50.91 -12.75 -19.29
CA PRO A 7 50.09 -13.88 -19.72
C PRO A 7 49.09 -13.46 -20.82
N PRO A 8 48.56 -14.40 -21.59
CA PRO A 8 47.80 -14.15 -22.80
C PRO A 8 46.34 -13.81 -22.58
N GLN A 9 45.80 -13.02 -23.51
CA GLN A 9 44.41 -12.60 -23.62
C GLN A 9 43.49 -13.77 -24.06
N ASP A 10 42.48 -14.06 -23.28
CA ASP A 10 41.31 -14.86 -23.69
C ASP A 10 40.32 -13.98 -24.48
N ALA A 11 40.37 -14.03 -25.79
CA ALA A 11 39.53 -13.29 -26.73
C ALA A 11 38.27 -14.07 -27.21
N ASP A 12 37.97 -15.23 -26.63
CA ASP A 12 36.91 -16.13 -27.16
C ASP A 12 35.60 -16.21 -26.37
N SER A 13 35.49 -15.51 -25.25
CA SER A 13 34.25 -15.53 -24.42
C SER A 13 33.26 -14.40 -24.75
N THR A 14 33.71 -13.36 -25.45
CA THR A 14 32.88 -12.19 -25.77
C THR A 14 32.12 -12.30 -27.10
N GLU A 15 32.54 -13.14 -28.02
CA GLU A 15 31.80 -13.36 -29.27
C GLU A 15 30.63 -14.34 -29.15
N ARG A 16 30.70 -15.33 -28.26
CA ARG A 16 29.57 -16.25 -28.01
C ARG A 16 28.42 -15.59 -27.32
N SER A 17 28.66 -14.59 -26.45
CA SER A 17 27.61 -13.84 -25.75
C SER A 17 26.84 -12.87 -26.65
N ARG A 18 27.52 -12.32 -27.70
CA ARG A 18 26.88 -11.41 -28.66
C ARG A 18 25.98 -12.13 -29.67
N GLY A 19 26.28 -13.38 -30.00
CA GLY A 19 25.47 -14.20 -30.91
C GLY A 19 24.13 -14.66 -30.28
N LEU A 20 24.06 -14.89 -28.99
CA LEU A 20 22.85 -15.30 -28.27
C LEU A 20 21.89 -14.12 -28.06
N MET A 21 22.38 -12.93 -27.79
CA MET A 21 21.56 -11.72 -27.61
C MET A 21 20.96 -11.20 -28.94
N ALA A 22 21.61 -11.42 -30.07
CA ALA A 22 21.10 -11.02 -31.40
C ALA A 22 19.94 -11.93 -31.86
N ARG A 23 19.96 -13.22 -31.52
CA ARG A 23 18.84 -14.16 -31.82
C ARG A 23 17.62 -13.96 -30.92
N ALA A 24 17.80 -13.52 -29.67
CA ALA A 24 16.71 -13.21 -28.79
C ALA A 24 15.93 -11.93 -29.19
N ARG A 25 16.62 -10.96 -29.82
CA ARG A 25 15.96 -9.73 -30.30
C ARG A 25 15.14 -9.90 -31.58
N GLN A 26 15.44 -10.89 -32.41
CA GLN A 26 14.70 -11.14 -33.65
C GLN A 26 13.39 -11.92 -33.46
N LEU A 27 13.19 -12.56 -32.31
CA LEU A 27 11.95 -13.27 -31.98
C LEU A 27 10.92 -12.37 -31.27
N LEU A 28 11.32 -11.17 -30.80
CA LEU A 28 10.44 -10.25 -30.08
C LEU A 28 9.78 -9.16 -30.94
N THR A 29 10.13 -9.05 -32.24
CA THR A 29 9.60 -7.98 -33.11
C THR A 29 8.52 -8.40 -34.11
N ARG A 30 8.04 -9.65 -34.10
CA ARG A 30 6.99 -10.16 -35.02
C ARG A 30 5.70 -10.65 -34.35
N GLY A 31 5.42 -10.34 -33.08
CA GLY A 31 4.24 -10.78 -32.34
C GLY A 31 3.48 -9.69 -31.60
N GLY A 32 3.63 -8.44 -31.98
CA GLY A 32 2.90 -7.35 -31.33
C GLY A 32 1.49 -7.16 -31.88
N ARG A 33 0.48 -7.22 -30.99
CA ARG A 33 -0.92 -6.85 -31.16
C ARG A 33 -1.91 -7.98 -31.50
N ARG A 34 -2.05 -8.99 -30.63
CA ARG A 34 -3.31 -9.77 -30.48
C ARG A 34 -3.35 -10.75 -29.28
N LEU A 35 -2.59 -10.51 -28.21
CA LEU A 35 -2.39 -11.48 -27.13
C LEU A 35 -2.79 -11.00 -25.71
N THR A 36 -3.79 -10.10 -25.59
CA THR A 36 -4.26 -9.63 -24.28
C THR A 36 -5.69 -10.06 -23.92
N ARG A 37 -6.34 -10.91 -24.74
CA ARG A 37 -7.67 -11.46 -24.42
C ARG A 37 -7.76 -13.00 -24.44
N VAL A 38 -6.71 -13.70 -24.80
CA VAL A 38 -6.74 -15.18 -24.92
C VAL A 38 -6.04 -15.88 -23.75
N THR A 39 -5.14 -15.23 -23.04
CA THR A 39 -4.38 -15.85 -21.94
C THR A 39 -5.18 -16.03 -20.64
N LEU A 40 -6.28 -15.30 -20.43
CA LEU A 40 -7.15 -15.49 -19.26
C LEU A 40 -8.18 -16.61 -19.44
N VAL A 41 -8.43 -17.05 -20.67
CA VAL A 41 -9.31 -18.17 -20.97
C VAL A 41 -8.54 -19.47 -21.04
N SER A 42 -7.25 -19.44 -21.38
CA SER A 42 -6.43 -20.67 -21.55
C SER A 42 -5.96 -21.26 -20.22
N THR A 43 -5.74 -20.43 -19.18
CA THR A 43 -5.41 -20.93 -17.83
C THR A 43 -6.61 -21.54 -17.10
N CYS A 44 -7.83 -21.11 -17.43
CA CYS A 44 -9.03 -21.80 -16.95
C CYS A 44 -9.32 -23.12 -17.71
N LEU A 45 -8.81 -23.29 -18.93
CA LEU A 45 -9.03 -24.48 -19.72
C LEU A 45 -8.05 -25.63 -19.36
N MET A 46 -6.85 -25.31 -18.89
CA MET A 46 -5.89 -26.33 -18.44
C MET A 46 -6.21 -26.92 -17.06
N LEU A 47 -6.94 -26.20 -16.18
CA LEU A 47 -7.44 -26.77 -14.92
C LEU A 47 -8.66 -27.70 -15.10
N MET A 48 -9.16 -27.85 -16.32
CA MET A 48 -10.28 -28.75 -16.65
C MET A 48 -9.83 -30.10 -17.28
N MET A 49 -8.55 -30.27 -17.56
CA MET A 49 -8.05 -31.52 -18.17
C MET A 49 -7.55 -32.58 -17.19
N GLU A 50 -7.56 -32.32 -15.89
CA GLU A 50 -7.45 -33.41 -14.89
C GLU A 50 -8.82 -33.93 -14.44
N VAL A 51 -9.70 -34.20 -15.39
CA VAL A 51 -10.65 -35.30 -15.23
C VAL A 51 -9.92 -36.59 -15.66
N GLY A 52 -8.77 -36.75 -15.04
CA GLY A 52 -8.04 -37.97 -15.05
C GLY A 52 -8.85 -39.02 -14.34
N GLY A 53 -8.93 -40.11 -14.99
CA GLY A 53 -9.06 -41.42 -14.39
C GLY A 53 -10.01 -41.48 -13.20
N ILE A 54 -11.27 -41.64 -13.44
CA ILE A 54 -12.06 -42.50 -12.58
C ILE A 54 -11.12 -43.68 -12.36
N SER A 55 -10.58 -43.85 -11.15
CA SER A 55 -9.91 -45.06 -10.75
C SER A 55 -10.91 -46.17 -10.93
N ALA A 56 -10.85 -46.79 -12.09
CA ALA A 56 -11.81 -47.79 -12.55
C ALA A 56 -11.82 -49.04 -11.65
N ALA A 57 -10.90 -49.13 -10.70
CA ALA A 57 -10.74 -50.30 -9.85
C ALA A 57 -11.73 -50.39 -8.66
N HIS A 58 -12.34 -49.28 -8.18
CA HIS A 58 -13.28 -49.34 -7.05
C HIS A 58 -14.73 -49.00 -7.40
N ALA A 59 -15.00 -48.35 -8.56
CA ALA A 59 -16.36 -48.08 -9.04
C ALA A 59 -16.94 -49.21 -9.88
N ALA A 60 -16.11 -50.15 -10.36
CA ALA A 60 -16.50 -51.22 -11.28
C ALA A 60 -17.47 -52.27 -10.70
N THR A 61 -17.75 -52.27 -9.41
CA THR A 61 -18.62 -53.24 -8.76
C THR A 61 -20.09 -52.81 -8.65
N ARG A 62 -20.44 -51.58 -8.94
CA ARG A 62 -21.82 -51.07 -8.73
C ARG A 62 -22.52 -50.53 -9.98
N VAL A 63 -21.78 -50.27 -11.05
CA VAL A 63 -22.35 -49.75 -12.32
C VAL A 63 -22.30 -50.85 -13.38
N SER A 64 -23.43 -51.15 -14.04
CA SER A 64 -23.45 -52.17 -15.12
C SER A 64 -22.57 -51.69 -16.30
N ALA A 65 -22.03 -52.67 -17.06
CA ALA A 65 -21.21 -52.38 -18.24
C ALA A 65 -21.97 -51.55 -19.29
N GLU A 66 -23.28 -51.73 -19.39
CA GLU A 66 -24.17 -50.97 -20.27
C GLU A 66 -24.24 -49.49 -19.85
N VAL A 67 -24.51 -49.21 -18.56
CA VAL A 67 -24.56 -47.85 -18.03
C VAL A 67 -23.19 -47.17 -18.14
N ALA A 68 -22.11 -47.89 -17.86
CA ALA A 68 -20.75 -47.36 -18.01
C ALA A 68 -20.45 -47.02 -19.50
N GLY A 69 -20.95 -47.80 -20.44
CA GLY A 69 -20.87 -47.51 -21.89
C GLY A 69 -21.63 -46.24 -22.25
N GLN A 70 -22.89 -46.11 -21.77
CA GLN A 70 -23.71 -44.93 -22.02
C GLN A 70 -23.09 -43.63 -21.44
N LEU A 71 -22.57 -43.67 -20.21
CA LEU A 71 -21.89 -42.53 -19.59
C LEU A 71 -20.64 -42.13 -20.38
N ARG A 72 -19.83 -43.10 -20.85
CA ARG A 72 -18.65 -42.80 -21.70
C ARG A 72 -19.04 -42.13 -23.00
N THR A 73 -20.09 -42.64 -23.69
CA THR A 73 -20.60 -42.03 -24.93
C THR A 73 -21.08 -40.58 -24.70
N LEU A 74 -21.81 -40.34 -23.62
CA LEU A 74 -22.25 -38.98 -23.29
C LEU A 74 -21.08 -38.05 -22.91
N GLN A 75 -20.07 -38.59 -22.23
CA GLN A 75 -18.86 -37.84 -21.93
C GLN A 75 -18.10 -37.46 -23.21
N SER A 76 -17.93 -38.39 -24.17
CA SER A 76 -17.30 -38.10 -25.47
C SER A 76 -18.03 -36.98 -26.20
N ARG A 77 -19.37 -37.04 -26.29
CA ARG A 77 -20.19 -36.00 -26.90
C ARG A 77 -20.11 -34.66 -26.17
N LEU A 78 -20.00 -34.68 -24.84
CA LEU A 78 -19.75 -33.45 -24.04
C LEU A 78 -18.42 -32.80 -24.43
N ASP A 79 -17.38 -33.60 -24.62
CA ASP A 79 -16.05 -33.15 -25.01
C ASP A 79 -16.00 -32.66 -26.47
N GLU A 80 -16.87 -33.23 -27.35
CA GLU A 80 -17.11 -32.78 -28.72
C GLU A 80 -17.94 -31.47 -28.81
N GLY A 81 -18.51 -31.00 -27.69
CA GLY A 81 -19.25 -29.74 -27.64
C GLY A 81 -20.77 -29.84 -27.77
N ASP A 82 -21.32 -31.08 -27.81
CA ASP A 82 -22.77 -31.31 -27.94
C ASP A 82 -23.49 -31.17 -26.59
N TYR A 83 -23.40 -29.93 -26.02
CA TYR A 83 -23.86 -29.69 -24.65
C TYR A 83 -25.38 -29.82 -24.47
N ASP A 84 -26.17 -29.40 -25.47
CA ASP A 84 -27.64 -29.44 -25.41
C ASP A 84 -28.15 -30.88 -25.34
N ALA A 85 -27.78 -31.69 -26.31
CA ALA A 85 -28.25 -33.07 -26.39
C ALA A 85 -27.72 -33.92 -25.22
N VAL A 86 -26.47 -33.67 -24.75
CA VAL A 86 -25.92 -34.34 -23.58
C VAL A 86 -26.68 -33.96 -22.32
N GLY A 87 -26.92 -32.67 -22.09
CA GLY A 87 -27.65 -32.15 -20.93
C GLY A 87 -29.03 -32.77 -20.80
N GLU A 88 -29.82 -32.65 -21.88
CA GLU A 88 -31.17 -33.21 -21.93
C GLU A 88 -31.18 -34.74 -21.76
N ARG A 89 -30.30 -35.48 -22.44
CA ARG A 89 -30.27 -36.91 -22.35
C ARG A 89 -29.84 -37.37 -20.96
N ALA A 90 -28.82 -36.76 -20.37
CA ALA A 90 -28.37 -37.10 -19.04
C ALA A 90 -29.45 -36.79 -17.98
N GLU A 91 -30.19 -35.67 -18.07
CA GLU A 91 -31.32 -35.41 -17.18
C GLU A 91 -32.47 -36.43 -17.34
N ARG A 92 -32.78 -36.85 -18.57
CA ARG A 92 -33.80 -37.90 -18.83
C ARG A 92 -33.39 -39.23 -18.20
N GLU A 93 -32.13 -39.66 -18.42
CA GLU A 93 -31.64 -40.90 -17.84
C GLU A 93 -31.55 -40.84 -16.31
N ALA A 94 -31.14 -39.68 -15.73
CA ALA A 94 -31.13 -39.50 -14.29
C ALA A 94 -32.50 -39.73 -13.63
N LYS A 95 -33.62 -39.40 -14.33
CA LYS A 95 -34.98 -39.65 -13.81
C LYS A 95 -35.33 -41.14 -13.72
N ARG A 96 -34.71 -41.97 -14.54
CA ARG A 96 -34.93 -43.42 -14.60
C ARG A 96 -34.05 -44.20 -13.65
N GLN A 97 -33.00 -43.58 -13.14
CA GLN A 97 -31.97 -44.23 -12.30
C GLN A 97 -32.13 -43.82 -10.83
N ARG A 98 -31.42 -44.55 -9.95
CA ARG A 98 -31.40 -44.28 -8.50
C ARG A 98 -29.96 -44.30 -7.97
N GLY A 99 -29.74 -43.78 -6.78
CA GLY A 99 -28.47 -43.83 -6.06
C GLY A 99 -27.31 -43.29 -6.88
N GLU A 100 -26.17 -43.96 -6.83
CA GLU A 100 -24.93 -43.57 -7.47
C GLU A 100 -25.06 -43.38 -9.00
N VAL A 101 -25.81 -44.25 -9.70
CA VAL A 101 -26.01 -44.15 -11.16
C VAL A 101 -26.75 -42.82 -11.49
N ARG A 102 -27.81 -42.52 -10.74
CA ARG A 102 -28.51 -41.24 -10.89
C ARG A 102 -27.57 -40.05 -10.67
N ALA A 103 -26.71 -40.14 -9.65
CA ALA A 103 -25.77 -39.05 -9.35
C ALA A 103 -24.76 -38.84 -10.49
N LEU A 104 -24.28 -39.89 -11.14
CA LEU A 104 -23.37 -39.79 -12.27
C LEU A 104 -24.04 -39.11 -13.48
N TYR A 105 -25.28 -39.44 -13.81
CA TYR A 105 -26.03 -38.76 -14.87
C TYR A 105 -26.29 -37.29 -14.51
N LEU A 106 -26.67 -36.97 -13.28
CA LEU A 106 -26.86 -35.58 -12.83
C LEU A 106 -25.57 -34.77 -12.90
N SER A 107 -24.44 -35.35 -12.54
CA SER A 107 -23.14 -34.70 -12.63
C SER A 107 -22.72 -34.41 -14.07
N LEU A 108 -23.06 -35.29 -15.01
CA LEU A 108 -22.83 -35.11 -16.42
C LEU A 108 -23.74 -33.99 -17.00
N ALA A 109 -25.03 -34.04 -16.64
CA ALA A 109 -25.97 -32.95 -16.98
C ALA A 109 -25.51 -31.59 -16.43
N ALA A 110 -25.04 -31.57 -15.18
CA ALA A 110 -24.48 -30.36 -14.56
C ALA A 110 -23.29 -29.82 -15.37
N SER A 111 -22.39 -30.70 -15.80
CA SER A 111 -21.25 -30.30 -16.64
C SER A 111 -21.69 -29.73 -17.97
N ALA A 112 -22.69 -30.30 -18.60
CA ALA A 112 -23.28 -29.80 -19.87
C ALA A 112 -23.91 -28.41 -19.66
N ARG A 113 -24.77 -28.25 -18.66
CA ARG A 113 -25.40 -26.96 -18.32
C ARG A 113 -24.39 -25.87 -18.00
N ALA A 114 -23.32 -26.21 -17.27
CA ALA A 114 -22.25 -25.27 -16.97
C ALA A 114 -21.55 -24.75 -18.24
N ARG A 115 -21.33 -25.61 -19.24
CA ARG A 115 -20.73 -25.24 -20.54
C ARG A 115 -21.68 -24.45 -21.44
N GLN A 116 -22.99 -24.61 -21.28
CA GLN A 116 -24.03 -23.78 -21.92
C GLN A 116 -24.15 -22.38 -21.31
N GLY A 117 -23.51 -22.15 -20.13
CA GLY A 117 -23.64 -20.88 -19.38
C GLY A 117 -24.75 -20.88 -18.33
N ASP A 118 -25.56 -21.95 -18.22
CA ASP A 118 -26.58 -22.06 -17.16
C ASP A 118 -25.95 -22.51 -15.85
N GLN A 119 -25.21 -21.57 -15.22
CA GLN A 119 -24.48 -21.82 -13.99
C GLN A 119 -25.40 -22.19 -12.81
N ALA A 120 -26.58 -21.57 -12.75
CA ALA A 120 -27.52 -21.80 -11.66
C ALA A 120 -28.12 -23.22 -11.72
N GLN A 121 -28.51 -23.69 -12.90
CA GLN A 121 -29.05 -25.03 -13.08
C GLN A 121 -27.95 -26.09 -12.83
N ALA A 122 -26.75 -25.85 -13.36
CA ALA A 122 -25.59 -26.71 -13.13
C ALA A 122 -25.29 -26.87 -11.62
N ALA A 123 -25.32 -25.78 -10.86
CA ALA A 123 -25.13 -25.82 -9.41
C ALA A 123 -26.19 -26.66 -8.69
N ARG A 124 -27.47 -26.52 -9.11
CA ARG A 124 -28.58 -27.32 -8.56
C ARG A 124 -28.39 -28.82 -8.82
N LEU A 125 -28.00 -29.17 -10.03
CA LEU A 125 -27.76 -30.57 -10.40
C LEU A 125 -26.59 -31.20 -9.61
N TYR A 126 -25.48 -30.47 -9.40
CA TYR A 126 -24.41 -30.93 -8.53
C TYR A 126 -24.85 -31.04 -7.06
N ALA A 127 -25.64 -30.10 -6.57
CA ALA A 127 -26.19 -30.14 -5.22
C ALA A 127 -27.10 -31.36 -4.99
N GLU A 128 -27.89 -31.79 -6.00
CA GLU A 128 -28.69 -32.98 -5.97
C GLU A 128 -27.80 -34.22 -6.03
N ALA A 129 -26.89 -34.30 -6.99
CA ALA A 129 -26.01 -35.43 -7.22
C ALA A 129 -25.25 -35.84 -5.98
N ARG A 130 -24.60 -34.89 -5.28
CA ARG A 130 -23.76 -35.19 -4.12
C ARG A 130 -24.47 -35.71 -2.89
N ARG A 131 -25.81 -35.54 -2.83
CA ARG A 131 -26.63 -35.99 -1.70
C ARG A 131 -27.25 -37.37 -1.90
N LEU A 132 -27.11 -37.95 -3.06
CA LEU A 132 -27.71 -39.23 -3.37
C LEU A 132 -26.99 -40.37 -2.65
N PRO A 133 -27.73 -41.42 -2.23
CA PRO A 133 -27.10 -42.58 -1.60
C PRO A 133 -26.17 -43.29 -2.55
N GLY A 134 -25.07 -43.81 -2.01
CA GLY A 134 -24.06 -44.55 -2.78
C GLY A 134 -22.93 -43.69 -3.34
N VAL A 135 -23.09 -42.39 -3.31
CA VAL A 135 -22.00 -41.44 -3.70
C VAL A 135 -20.89 -41.48 -2.66
N ASN A 136 -19.66 -41.73 -3.11
CA ASN A 136 -18.53 -41.73 -2.20
C ASN A 136 -18.14 -40.33 -1.76
N ALA A 137 -17.49 -40.22 -0.61
CA ALA A 137 -17.15 -38.93 0.00
C ALA A 137 -16.25 -38.03 -0.87
N SER A 138 -15.34 -38.63 -1.64
CA SER A 138 -14.44 -37.91 -2.54
C SER A 138 -15.22 -37.25 -3.69
N GLN A 139 -16.12 -37.98 -4.33
CA GLN A 139 -16.99 -37.46 -5.39
C GLN A 139 -17.93 -36.39 -4.85
N ALA A 140 -18.58 -36.63 -3.70
CA ALA A 140 -19.47 -35.67 -3.07
C ALA A 140 -18.74 -34.34 -2.77
N ARG A 141 -17.51 -34.44 -2.30
CA ARG A 141 -16.65 -33.28 -2.03
C ARG A 141 -16.27 -32.52 -3.30
N GLU A 142 -15.88 -33.21 -4.38
CA GLU A 142 -15.56 -32.60 -5.66
C GLU A 142 -16.79 -31.87 -6.23
N TRP A 143 -17.97 -32.50 -6.17
CA TRP A 143 -19.21 -31.87 -6.62
C TRP A 143 -19.63 -30.67 -5.75
N LEU A 144 -19.34 -30.72 -4.45
CA LEU A 144 -19.55 -29.57 -3.55
C LEU A 144 -18.68 -28.38 -3.96
N ARG A 145 -17.42 -28.62 -4.30
CA ARG A 145 -16.52 -27.58 -4.83
C ARG A 145 -17.08 -26.98 -6.12
N ARG A 146 -17.50 -27.83 -7.06
CA ARG A 146 -18.10 -27.38 -8.33
C ARG A 146 -19.41 -26.63 -8.11
N GLU A 147 -20.29 -27.09 -7.22
CA GLU A 147 -21.50 -26.36 -6.81
C GLU A 147 -21.15 -24.97 -6.30
N ALA A 148 -20.18 -24.84 -5.41
CA ALA A 148 -19.75 -23.56 -4.84
C ALA A 148 -19.31 -22.58 -5.95
N MET A 149 -18.41 -23.01 -6.84
CA MET A 149 -17.89 -22.17 -7.93
C MET A 149 -18.98 -21.76 -8.91
N LEU A 150 -19.91 -22.66 -9.23
CA LEU A 150 -21.03 -22.36 -10.13
C LEU A 150 -22.02 -21.35 -9.52
N ARG A 151 -22.32 -21.47 -8.21
CA ARG A 151 -23.14 -20.50 -7.50
C ARG A 151 -22.50 -19.10 -7.51
N LEU A 152 -21.20 -19.02 -7.25
CA LEU A 152 -20.46 -17.76 -7.30
C LEU A 152 -20.54 -17.14 -8.71
N ARG A 153 -20.37 -17.92 -9.76
CA ARG A 153 -20.49 -17.46 -11.16
C ARG A 153 -21.92 -17.06 -11.55
N ALA A 154 -22.91 -17.71 -10.97
CA ALA A 154 -24.33 -17.37 -11.15
C ALA A 154 -24.75 -16.10 -10.38
N GLY A 155 -23.85 -15.49 -9.60
CA GLY A 155 -24.16 -14.33 -8.76
C GLY A 155 -24.82 -14.70 -7.41
N GLU A 156 -25.01 -15.97 -7.11
CA GLU A 156 -25.56 -16.47 -5.84
C GLU A 156 -24.47 -16.43 -4.75
N ARG A 157 -23.98 -15.22 -4.42
CA ARG A 157 -22.78 -15.04 -3.61
C ARG A 157 -22.86 -15.73 -2.25
N ASP A 158 -23.92 -15.49 -1.47
CA ASP A 158 -24.01 -16.00 -0.11
C ASP A 158 -24.07 -17.54 -0.08
N SER A 159 -24.86 -18.14 -0.98
CA SER A 159 -24.93 -19.59 -1.08
C SER A 159 -23.63 -20.18 -1.62
N GLY A 160 -22.97 -19.50 -2.56
CA GLY A 160 -21.66 -19.90 -3.07
C GLY A 160 -20.58 -19.90 -2.01
N ILE A 161 -20.49 -18.82 -1.21
CA ILE A 161 -19.57 -18.71 -0.07
C ILE A 161 -19.85 -19.79 0.98
N ALA A 162 -21.13 -20.04 1.32
CA ALA A 162 -21.49 -21.07 2.26
C ALA A 162 -21.06 -22.47 1.79
N ARG A 163 -21.24 -22.79 0.49
CA ARG A 163 -20.80 -24.07 -0.08
C ARG A 163 -19.28 -24.18 -0.17
N LEU A 164 -18.59 -23.07 -0.49
CA LEU A 164 -17.12 -23.06 -0.46
C LEU A 164 -16.60 -23.30 0.95
N ALA A 165 -17.18 -22.66 1.97
CA ALA A 165 -16.80 -22.89 3.36
C ALA A 165 -17.03 -24.35 3.78
N GLU A 166 -18.19 -24.95 3.43
CA GLU A 166 -18.48 -26.38 3.65
C GLU A 166 -17.39 -27.27 3.02
N TYR A 167 -16.99 -26.97 1.78
CA TYR A 167 -15.91 -27.69 1.10
C TYR A 167 -14.56 -27.53 1.82
N LEU A 168 -14.22 -26.31 2.24
CA LEU A 168 -12.95 -26.01 2.88
C LEU A 168 -12.83 -26.61 4.29
N HIS A 169 -13.93 -26.78 5.00
CA HIS A 169 -13.96 -27.46 6.30
C HIS A 169 -13.80 -28.99 6.20
N GLY A 170 -14.20 -29.59 5.08
CA GLY A 170 -14.25 -31.03 4.91
C GLY A 170 -12.90 -31.74 4.64
N GLY A 171 -11.74 -31.06 4.73
CA GLY A 171 -10.43 -31.69 4.53
C GLY A 171 -9.41 -30.81 3.78
N SER A 172 -8.44 -31.44 3.08
CA SER A 172 -7.42 -30.73 2.31
C SER A 172 -8.06 -29.89 1.19
N ALA A 173 -7.63 -28.63 1.08
CA ALA A 173 -8.07 -27.71 0.05
C ALA A 173 -6.83 -27.10 -0.65
N SER A 174 -7.01 -26.65 -1.90
CA SER A 174 -5.94 -25.95 -2.58
C SER A 174 -5.69 -24.58 -1.96
N ALA A 175 -4.46 -24.06 -2.06
CA ALA A 175 -4.15 -22.72 -1.64
C ALA A 175 -5.05 -21.68 -2.35
N ASP A 176 -5.34 -21.89 -3.64
CA ASP A 176 -6.20 -21.00 -4.43
C ASP A 176 -7.63 -20.93 -3.91
N ASP A 177 -8.22 -22.06 -3.52
CA ASP A 177 -9.57 -22.11 -2.94
C ASP A 177 -9.61 -21.38 -1.57
N LEU A 178 -8.55 -21.52 -0.77
CA LEU A 178 -8.41 -20.79 0.51
C LEU A 178 -8.29 -19.27 0.28
N TRP A 179 -7.43 -18.83 -0.64
CA TRP A 179 -7.28 -17.43 -0.97
C TRP A 179 -8.55 -16.83 -1.59
N LEU A 180 -9.30 -17.63 -2.37
CA LEU A 180 -10.61 -17.23 -2.86
C LEU A 180 -11.58 -16.96 -1.70
N ALA A 181 -11.61 -17.81 -0.68
CA ALA A 181 -12.45 -17.59 0.50
C ALA A 181 -12.06 -16.31 1.25
N VAL A 182 -10.75 -16.04 1.44
CA VAL A 182 -10.27 -14.77 2.02
C VAL A 182 -10.83 -13.59 1.25
N SER A 183 -10.69 -13.61 -0.08
CA SER A 183 -11.14 -12.52 -0.95
C SER A 183 -12.65 -12.32 -0.89
N LEU A 184 -13.43 -13.39 -0.91
CA LEU A 184 -14.89 -13.34 -0.87
C LEU A 184 -15.41 -12.78 0.45
N GLU A 185 -14.84 -13.22 1.59
CA GLU A 185 -15.23 -12.73 2.91
C GLU A 185 -14.81 -11.27 3.14
N ALA A 186 -13.60 -10.90 2.71
CA ALA A 186 -13.13 -9.51 2.76
C ALA A 186 -14.02 -8.59 1.91
N ASN A 187 -14.40 -9.01 0.70
CA ASN A 187 -15.26 -8.22 -0.20
C ASN A 187 -16.69 -8.02 0.32
N ARG A 188 -17.17 -8.87 1.21
CA ARG A 188 -18.47 -8.66 1.87
C ARG A 188 -18.35 -7.96 3.23
N GLY A 189 -17.11 -7.65 3.65
CA GLY A 189 -16.83 -6.96 4.92
C GLY A 189 -16.79 -7.86 6.14
N ASP A 190 -16.83 -9.20 5.98
CA ASP A 190 -16.69 -10.14 7.10
C ASP A 190 -15.19 -10.40 7.36
N TRP A 191 -14.56 -9.39 7.96
CA TRP A 191 -13.12 -9.39 8.20
C TRP A 191 -12.66 -10.50 9.15
N ALA A 192 -13.50 -10.86 10.13
CA ALA A 192 -13.18 -11.92 11.08
C ALA A 192 -13.07 -13.28 10.36
N ARG A 193 -14.06 -13.62 9.51
CA ARG A 193 -13.98 -14.85 8.71
C ARG A 193 -12.88 -14.80 7.66
N ALA A 194 -12.62 -13.63 7.08
CA ALA A 194 -11.51 -13.45 6.18
C ALA A 194 -10.18 -13.76 6.87
N GLU A 195 -10.01 -13.38 8.14
CA GLU A 195 -8.82 -13.68 8.94
C GLU A 195 -8.68 -15.18 9.23
N ASP A 196 -9.76 -15.86 9.61
CA ASP A 196 -9.75 -17.31 9.83
C ASP A 196 -9.27 -18.08 8.59
N TRP A 197 -9.76 -17.69 7.41
CA TRP A 197 -9.30 -18.26 6.14
C TRP A 197 -7.88 -17.84 5.79
N LEU A 198 -7.47 -16.61 6.09
CA LEU A 198 -6.13 -16.10 5.85
C LEU A 198 -5.06 -16.90 6.60
N GLU A 199 -5.30 -17.26 7.85
CA GLU A 199 -4.36 -18.09 8.62
C GLU A 199 -4.11 -19.45 7.96
N ARG A 200 -5.17 -20.06 7.41
CA ARG A 200 -5.06 -21.34 6.67
C ARG A 200 -4.42 -21.16 5.30
N ALA A 201 -4.79 -20.11 4.57
CA ALA A 201 -4.26 -19.81 3.25
C ALA A 201 -2.76 -19.52 3.30
N SER A 202 -2.31 -18.76 4.28
CA SER A 202 -0.89 -18.40 4.48
C SER A 202 -0.02 -19.60 4.84
N LYS A 203 -0.57 -20.59 5.56
CA LYS A 203 0.11 -21.88 5.83
C LYS A 203 0.25 -22.72 4.57
N ALA A 204 -0.73 -22.66 3.67
CA ALA A 204 -0.72 -23.43 2.41
C ALA A 204 0.18 -22.77 1.34
N SER A 205 0.22 -21.44 1.31
CA SER A 205 1.05 -20.67 0.39
C SER A 205 1.32 -19.29 0.98
N ALA A 206 2.58 -18.92 1.12
CA ALA A 206 2.97 -17.59 1.60
C ALA A 206 2.35 -16.49 0.72
N PRO A 207 1.80 -15.41 1.32
CA PRO A 207 1.21 -14.33 0.56
C PRO A 207 2.27 -13.56 -0.25
N SER A 208 1.98 -13.30 -1.52
CA SER A 208 2.81 -12.49 -2.42
C SER A 208 1.92 -11.68 -3.36
N GLY A 209 2.42 -10.59 -3.94
CA GLY A 209 1.67 -9.77 -4.88
C GLY A 209 0.33 -9.30 -4.31
N ASP A 210 -0.77 -9.54 -5.03
CA ASP A 210 -2.11 -9.11 -4.59
C ASP A 210 -2.62 -9.85 -3.36
N ARG A 211 -2.17 -11.08 -3.12
CA ARG A 211 -2.47 -11.83 -1.88
C ARG A 211 -1.84 -11.18 -0.66
N LEU A 212 -0.63 -10.64 -0.80
CA LEU A 212 0.03 -9.88 0.26
C LEU A 212 -0.76 -8.62 0.61
N LYS A 213 -1.21 -7.86 -0.42
CA LYS A 213 -2.05 -6.67 -0.22
C LYS A 213 -3.36 -7.01 0.50
N LEU A 214 -4.01 -8.10 0.10
CA LEU A 214 -5.23 -8.59 0.73
C LEU A 214 -4.98 -8.98 2.20
N ALA A 215 -3.92 -9.74 2.47
CA ALA A 215 -3.56 -10.16 3.83
C ALA A 215 -3.30 -8.97 4.75
N VAL A 216 -2.55 -7.97 4.27
CA VAL A 216 -2.30 -6.72 5.01
C VAL A 216 -3.62 -5.99 5.30
N SER A 217 -4.53 -5.91 4.31
CA SER A 217 -5.84 -5.28 4.50
C SER A 217 -6.68 -6.02 5.55
N VAL A 218 -6.72 -7.35 5.53
CA VAL A 218 -7.44 -8.16 6.52
C VAL A 218 -6.89 -7.88 7.92
N TYR A 219 -5.57 -7.96 8.13
CA TYR A 219 -4.96 -7.70 9.44
C TYR A 219 -5.14 -6.25 9.92
N GLN A 220 -5.19 -5.27 9.00
CA GLN A 220 -5.51 -3.89 9.36
C GLN A 220 -6.96 -3.75 9.86
N GLN A 221 -7.91 -4.39 9.19
CA GLN A 221 -9.33 -4.33 9.54
C GLN A 221 -9.67 -5.09 10.83
N THR A 222 -8.93 -6.14 11.12
CA THR A 222 -9.10 -6.92 12.37
C THR A 222 -8.24 -6.40 13.53
N GLY A 223 -7.52 -5.28 13.34
CA GLY A 223 -6.68 -4.67 14.37
C GLY A 223 -5.36 -5.41 14.65
N ARG A 224 -5.02 -6.43 13.86
CA ARG A 224 -3.77 -7.18 13.99
C ARG A 224 -2.59 -6.47 13.32
N HIS A 225 -2.37 -5.23 13.73
CA HIS A 225 -1.40 -4.34 13.10
C HIS A 225 0.04 -4.88 13.12
N GLY A 226 0.44 -5.60 14.17
CA GLY A 226 1.77 -6.21 14.21
C GLY A 226 1.99 -7.25 13.12
N ALA A 227 0.96 -8.07 12.83
CA ALA A 227 1.01 -9.04 11.73
C ALA A 227 1.02 -8.34 10.36
N ALA A 228 0.25 -7.25 10.20
CA ALA A 228 0.27 -6.44 9.00
C ALA A 228 1.66 -5.85 8.73
N VAL A 229 2.32 -5.32 9.78
CA VAL A 229 3.70 -4.78 9.69
C VAL A 229 4.68 -5.86 9.24
N ALA A 230 4.65 -7.04 9.88
CA ALA A 230 5.56 -8.13 9.55
C ALA A 230 5.44 -8.57 8.07
N LEU A 231 4.22 -8.64 7.56
CA LEU A 231 3.97 -8.95 6.14
C LEU A 231 4.50 -7.87 5.20
N VAL A 232 4.29 -6.59 5.55
CA VAL A 232 4.78 -5.47 4.75
C VAL A 232 6.30 -5.47 4.72
N GLU A 233 6.97 -5.62 5.87
CA GLU A 233 8.43 -5.67 5.96
C GLU A 233 9.02 -6.81 5.13
N GLN A 234 8.39 -7.99 5.16
CA GLN A 234 8.80 -9.11 4.33
C GLN A 234 8.72 -8.80 2.82
N GLY A 235 7.67 -8.08 2.40
CA GLY A 235 7.45 -7.74 0.99
C GLY A 235 8.31 -6.58 0.48
N LEU A 236 8.69 -5.62 1.34
CA LEU A 236 9.41 -4.43 0.92
C LEU A 236 10.83 -4.71 0.40
N GLY A 237 11.52 -5.73 0.93
CA GLY A 237 12.89 -6.04 0.55
C GLY A 237 13.09 -6.30 -0.96
N GLU A 238 12.07 -6.81 -1.62
CA GLU A 238 12.08 -7.14 -3.04
C GLU A 238 11.26 -6.19 -3.91
N SER A 239 10.41 -5.36 -3.30
CA SER A 239 9.47 -4.50 -4.03
C SER A 239 10.16 -3.27 -4.62
N ARG A 240 9.89 -3.03 -5.92
CA ARG A 240 10.21 -1.80 -6.63
C ARG A 240 8.98 -0.94 -6.94
N ASP A 241 7.80 -1.34 -6.44
CA ASP A 241 6.56 -0.59 -6.61
C ASP A 241 6.47 0.53 -5.54
N PRO A 242 6.47 1.81 -5.93
CA PRO A 242 6.33 2.94 -5.00
C PRO A 242 5.10 2.81 -4.08
N GLN A 243 4.02 2.20 -4.56
CA GLN A 243 2.80 2.04 -3.78
C GLN A 243 2.97 1.09 -2.58
N ASP A 244 3.85 0.09 -2.66
CA ASP A 244 4.13 -0.80 -1.53
C ASP A 244 4.82 -0.03 -0.40
N TRP A 245 5.77 0.85 -0.75
CA TRP A 245 6.47 1.71 0.20
C TRP A 245 5.55 2.77 0.82
N GLN A 246 4.66 3.37 0.02
CA GLN A 246 3.63 4.29 0.54
C GLN A 246 2.69 3.60 1.54
N ARG A 247 2.25 2.37 1.23
CA ARG A 247 1.41 1.57 2.14
C ARG A 247 2.12 1.26 3.45
N ALA A 248 3.41 0.92 3.39
CA ALA A 248 4.22 0.68 4.57
C ALA A 248 4.31 1.92 5.46
N VAL A 249 4.66 3.06 4.86
CA VAL A 249 4.72 4.36 5.57
C VAL A 249 3.38 4.70 6.21
N ALA A 250 2.28 4.59 5.46
CA ALA A 250 0.95 4.86 5.99
C ALA A 250 0.56 3.92 7.15
N LEU A 251 0.97 2.66 7.10
CA LEU A 251 0.76 1.71 8.19
C LEU A 251 1.54 2.11 9.44
N TYR A 252 2.84 2.46 9.30
CA TYR A 252 3.65 2.92 10.41
C TYR A 252 3.10 4.20 11.04
N GLN A 253 2.63 5.16 10.25
CA GLN A 253 2.01 6.39 10.74
C GLN A 253 0.73 6.10 11.55
N ARG A 254 -0.15 5.21 11.08
CA ARG A 254 -1.35 4.77 11.83
C ARG A 254 -1.00 4.15 13.19
N LEU A 255 0.17 3.53 13.30
CA LEU A 255 0.67 2.92 14.52
C LEU A 255 1.48 3.88 15.39
N ASN A 256 1.53 5.19 15.05
CA ASN A 256 2.40 6.20 15.68
C ASN A 256 3.89 5.82 15.66
N GLN A 257 4.32 4.96 14.72
CA GLN A 257 5.70 4.56 14.52
C GLN A 257 6.39 5.50 13.52
N ASN A 258 6.34 6.80 13.77
CA ASN A 258 6.76 7.84 12.84
C ASN A 258 8.24 7.73 12.44
N THR A 259 9.12 7.31 13.36
CA THR A 259 10.54 7.08 13.06
C THR A 259 10.73 5.96 12.03
N ARG A 260 9.94 4.87 12.13
CA ARG A 260 9.94 3.80 11.11
C ARG A 260 9.39 4.30 9.78
N ALA A 261 8.32 5.08 9.79
CA ALA A 261 7.77 5.69 8.59
C ALA A 261 8.82 6.54 7.86
N ALA A 262 9.52 7.42 8.60
CA ALA A 262 10.56 8.25 8.05
C ALA A 262 11.74 7.43 7.49
N SER A 263 12.25 6.47 8.24
CA SER A 263 13.38 5.61 7.79
C SER A 263 13.01 4.76 6.58
N THR A 264 11.77 4.26 6.51
CA THR A 264 11.28 3.50 5.35
C THR A 264 11.23 4.38 4.11
N TRP A 265 10.73 5.61 4.22
CA TRP A 265 10.69 6.54 3.10
C TRP A 265 12.07 6.99 2.63
N GLU A 266 13.01 7.20 3.57
CA GLU A 266 14.42 7.48 3.27
C GLU A 266 15.05 6.32 2.47
N ALA A 267 14.77 5.06 2.86
CA ALA A 267 15.26 3.90 2.13
C ALA A 267 14.69 3.83 0.70
N ALA A 268 13.39 4.12 0.52
CA ALA A 268 12.75 4.19 -0.79
C ALA A 268 13.38 5.28 -1.68
N TRP A 269 13.64 6.45 -1.09
CA TRP A 269 14.31 7.57 -1.78
C TRP A 269 15.74 7.20 -2.18
N ALA A 270 16.53 6.67 -1.24
CA ALA A 270 17.91 6.26 -1.49
C ALA A 270 18.04 5.15 -2.56
N ALA A 271 17.04 4.26 -2.64
CA ALA A 271 16.97 3.21 -3.67
C ALA A 271 16.42 3.72 -5.03
N GLY A 272 16.06 4.99 -5.14
CA GLY A 272 15.45 5.56 -6.36
C GLY A 272 14.06 5.01 -6.70
N ILE A 273 13.36 4.41 -5.73
CA ILE A 273 12.02 3.86 -5.92
C ILE A 273 11.00 5.00 -5.96
N VAL A 274 11.21 6.02 -5.15
CA VAL A 274 10.41 7.25 -5.12
C VAL A 274 11.30 8.44 -5.50
N SER A 275 10.74 9.40 -6.21
CA SER A 275 11.46 10.58 -6.70
C SER A 275 10.51 11.74 -6.96
N GLY A 276 11.07 12.92 -7.23
CA GLY A 276 10.31 14.13 -7.56
C GLY A 276 9.94 14.95 -6.32
N SER A 277 9.34 16.09 -6.59
CA SER A 277 9.01 17.13 -5.59
C SER A 277 8.09 16.61 -4.48
N ASP A 278 6.99 15.93 -4.85
CA ASP A 278 6.01 15.43 -3.88
C ASP A 278 6.62 14.42 -2.92
N ALA A 279 7.43 13.49 -3.46
CA ALA A 279 8.12 12.49 -2.65
C ALA A 279 9.17 13.13 -1.74
N TYR A 280 9.82 14.21 -2.19
CA TYR A 280 10.77 14.97 -1.40
C TYR A 280 10.07 15.73 -0.27
N GLN A 281 8.93 16.39 -0.56
CA GLN A 281 8.12 17.06 0.47
C GLN A 281 7.64 16.05 1.53
N GLN A 282 7.15 14.88 1.11
CA GLN A 282 6.77 13.82 2.03
C GLN A 282 7.92 13.37 2.93
N ARG A 283 9.16 13.38 2.42
CA ARG A 283 10.36 13.09 3.19
C ARG A 283 10.56 14.11 4.31
N VAL A 284 10.37 15.41 4.03
CA VAL A 284 10.41 16.48 5.03
C VAL A 284 9.34 16.28 6.10
N ASP A 285 8.11 16.06 5.68
CA ASP A 285 6.96 15.93 6.60
C ASP A 285 7.09 14.71 7.52
N LEU A 286 7.62 13.60 7.01
CA LEU A 286 7.89 12.40 7.82
C LEU A 286 8.99 12.64 8.86
N GLN A 287 10.03 13.42 8.56
CA GLN A 287 11.06 13.77 9.54
C GLN A 287 10.50 14.66 10.66
N LEU A 288 9.63 15.61 10.32
CA LEU A 288 8.92 16.43 11.32
C LEU A 288 8.04 15.56 12.22
N ALA A 289 7.25 14.69 11.61
CA ALA A 289 6.40 13.74 12.35
C ALA A 289 7.20 12.77 13.24
N ALA A 290 8.42 12.41 12.83
CA ALA A 290 9.34 11.58 13.59
C ALA A 290 10.05 12.32 14.74
N GLY A 291 9.81 13.62 14.91
CA GLY A 291 10.48 14.44 15.92
C GLY A 291 11.94 14.76 15.59
N ALA A 292 12.30 14.79 14.31
CA ALA A 292 13.63 15.13 13.82
C ALA A 292 13.64 16.48 13.07
N PRO A 293 13.33 17.60 13.75
CA PRO A 293 13.14 18.91 13.10
C PRO A 293 14.43 19.43 12.45
N ALA A 294 15.61 19.18 13.05
CA ALA A 294 16.88 19.55 12.43
C ALA A 294 17.07 18.90 11.06
N ARG A 295 16.76 17.59 10.98
CA ARG A 295 16.86 16.85 9.72
C ARG A 295 15.87 17.34 8.68
N ALA A 296 14.63 17.64 9.09
CA ALA A 296 13.63 18.23 8.22
C ALA A 296 14.08 19.58 7.67
N ALA A 297 14.64 20.45 8.51
CA ALA A 297 15.15 21.75 8.10
C ALA A 297 16.32 21.63 7.09
N GLU A 298 17.28 20.74 7.33
CA GLU A 298 18.35 20.44 6.38
C GLU A 298 17.81 19.97 5.02
N LEU A 299 16.77 19.14 5.03
CA LEU A 299 16.11 18.68 3.80
C LEU A 299 15.45 19.85 3.06
N ILE A 300 14.78 20.74 3.77
CA ILE A 300 14.18 21.92 3.14
C ILE A 300 15.25 22.80 2.50
N GLU A 301 16.36 23.11 3.21
CA GLU A 301 17.47 23.88 2.67
C GLU A 301 18.07 23.23 1.42
N ALA A 302 18.33 21.91 1.50
CA ALA A 302 18.84 21.16 0.36
C ALA A 302 17.85 21.15 -0.82
N GLY A 303 16.56 20.98 -0.57
CA GLY A 303 15.52 20.96 -1.60
C GLY A 303 15.29 22.31 -2.28
N LEU A 304 15.52 23.42 -1.57
CA LEU A 304 15.49 24.79 -2.12
C LEU A 304 16.74 25.15 -2.91
N SER A 305 17.82 24.36 -2.78
CA SER A 305 19.07 24.63 -3.47
C SER A 305 18.96 24.30 -4.96
N LYS A 306 19.55 25.16 -5.82
CA LYS A 306 19.69 24.87 -7.24
C LYS A 306 20.57 23.65 -7.55
N SER A 307 21.37 23.20 -6.58
CA SER A 307 22.17 21.97 -6.70
C SER A 307 21.39 20.69 -6.33
N ALA A 308 20.08 20.80 -6.06
CA ALA A 308 19.26 19.65 -5.67
C ALA A 308 19.06 18.63 -6.79
N THR A 309 19.11 19.06 -8.05
CA THR A 309 19.03 18.20 -9.23
C THR A 309 20.23 18.39 -10.15
N PRO A 310 20.56 17.38 -10.97
CA PRO A 310 21.62 17.50 -11.99
C PRO A 310 21.38 18.65 -12.99
N GLU A 311 20.11 18.99 -13.24
CA GLU A 311 19.68 20.04 -14.16
C GLU A 311 19.78 21.45 -13.54
N GLY A 312 20.21 21.57 -12.30
CA GLY A 312 20.36 22.84 -11.61
C GLY A 312 19.03 23.47 -11.16
N GLN A 313 18.01 22.64 -10.95
CA GLN A 313 16.68 23.07 -10.46
C GLN A 313 16.47 22.65 -9.00
N PRO A 314 15.75 23.50 -8.20
CA PRO A 314 15.36 23.09 -6.87
C PRO A 314 14.31 21.98 -6.93
N LEU A 315 14.32 21.09 -5.92
CA LEU A 315 13.31 20.05 -5.74
C LEU A 315 12.04 20.60 -5.06
N LEU A 316 12.18 21.67 -4.29
CA LEU A 316 11.07 22.33 -3.60
C LEU A 316 10.88 23.72 -4.14
N GLU A 317 9.62 24.13 -4.30
CA GLU A 317 9.26 25.49 -4.66
C GLU A 317 9.48 26.45 -3.48
N ASP A 318 10.13 27.58 -3.72
CA ASP A 318 10.39 28.59 -2.70
C ASP A 318 9.13 29.42 -2.40
N THR A 319 8.31 28.92 -1.49
CA THR A 319 7.07 29.58 -1.07
C THR A 319 7.19 30.15 0.34
N PRO A 320 6.41 31.21 0.69
CA PRO A 320 6.36 31.71 2.06
C PRO A 320 5.98 30.66 3.10
N ALA A 321 5.13 29.70 2.73
CA ALA A 321 4.74 28.59 3.59
C ALA A 321 5.93 27.67 3.89
N LEU A 322 6.70 27.27 2.86
CA LEU A 322 7.87 26.43 3.03
C LEU A 322 8.97 27.13 3.83
N ARG A 323 9.18 28.45 3.60
CA ARG A 323 10.12 29.27 4.39
C ARG A 323 9.71 29.31 5.86
N ARG A 324 8.42 29.44 6.15
CA ARG A 324 7.91 29.40 7.53
C ARG A 324 8.12 28.01 8.15
N GLN A 325 7.88 26.96 7.40
CA GLN A 325 8.14 25.58 7.85
C GLN A 325 9.63 25.37 8.19
N LEU A 326 10.55 25.90 7.38
CA LEU A 326 11.98 25.89 7.65
C LEU A 326 12.33 26.60 8.96
N ALA A 327 11.81 27.81 9.15
CA ALA A 327 12.07 28.62 10.34
C ALA A 327 11.53 27.93 11.61
N GLN A 328 10.33 27.36 11.54
CA GLN A 328 9.72 26.57 12.61
C GLN A 328 10.54 25.32 12.93
N ALA A 329 11.03 24.62 11.90
CA ALA A 329 11.85 23.41 12.07
C ALA A 329 13.17 23.74 12.80
N TRP A 330 13.88 24.80 12.41
CA TRP A 330 15.08 25.26 13.13
C TRP A 330 14.77 25.72 14.55
N THR A 331 13.61 26.38 14.76
CA THR A 331 13.17 26.76 16.12
C THR A 331 12.94 25.53 16.99
N ALA A 332 12.24 24.52 16.47
CA ALA A 332 12.02 23.26 17.18
C ALA A 332 13.32 22.49 17.44
N ALA A 333 14.28 22.57 16.53
CA ALA A 333 15.62 22.01 16.69
C ALA A 333 16.48 22.78 17.70
N ARG A 334 16.04 23.95 18.17
CA ARG A 334 16.78 24.89 19.05
C ARG A 334 18.11 25.36 18.46
N ASP A 335 18.23 25.37 17.15
CA ASP A 335 19.37 26.02 16.47
C ASP A 335 19.07 27.53 16.34
N VAL A 336 19.54 28.29 17.32
CA VAL A 336 19.26 29.71 17.48
C VAL A 336 19.65 30.50 16.23
N GLU A 337 20.84 30.28 15.72
CA GLU A 337 21.40 31.07 14.61
C GLU A 337 20.65 30.80 13.31
N ARG A 338 20.41 29.52 12.99
CA ARG A 338 19.68 29.14 11.77
C ARG A 338 18.22 29.55 11.85
N ALA A 339 17.57 29.40 13.01
CA ALA A 339 16.18 29.78 13.20
C ALA A 339 16.00 31.30 13.00
N LEU A 340 16.82 32.15 13.64
CA LEU A 340 16.71 33.58 13.48
C LEU A 340 16.99 34.01 12.05
N LYS A 341 17.97 33.43 11.38
CA LYS A 341 18.23 33.68 9.95
C LYS A 341 17.03 33.30 9.08
N ALA A 342 16.41 32.17 9.34
CA ALA A 342 15.23 31.71 8.59
C ALA A 342 14.02 32.62 8.85
N TRP A 343 13.78 33.02 10.13
CA TRP A 343 12.69 33.93 10.49
C TRP A 343 12.88 35.32 9.92
N ALA A 344 14.13 35.82 9.83
CA ALA A 344 14.40 37.10 9.16
C ALA A 344 13.95 37.09 7.70
N VAL A 345 14.24 36.00 6.97
CA VAL A 345 13.78 35.80 5.57
C VAL A 345 12.25 35.76 5.51
N VAL A 346 11.60 34.97 6.38
CA VAL A 346 10.14 34.87 6.45
C VAL A 346 9.53 36.26 6.69
N SER A 347 10.02 36.97 7.70
CA SER A 347 9.52 38.33 8.04
C SER A 347 9.66 39.29 6.85
N GLN A 348 10.77 39.27 6.13
CA GLN A 348 10.97 40.12 4.96
C GLN A 348 10.06 39.79 3.78
N GLN A 349 9.87 38.47 3.48
CA GLN A 349 9.13 38.03 2.30
C GLN A 349 7.61 38.08 2.49
N SER A 350 7.11 37.66 3.67
CA SER A 350 5.67 37.57 3.90
C SER A 350 4.97 38.87 4.10
N GLN A 351 5.69 39.94 4.53
CA GLN A 351 5.13 41.23 4.97
C GLN A 351 4.05 41.10 6.08
N SER A 352 3.94 39.91 6.68
CA SER A 352 2.97 39.58 7.72
C SER A 352 3.40 40.19 9.07
N LEU A 353 2.48 40.87 9.74
CA LEU A 353 2.68 41.34 11.10
C LEU A 353 2.93 40.16 12.07
N GLU A 354 2.20 39.07 11.88
CA GLU A 354 2.35 37.87 12.73
C GLU A 354 3.75 37.25 12.61
N ASP A 355 4.27 37.14 11.40
CA ASP A 355 5.63 36.59 11.17
C ASP A 355 6.70 37.55 11.75
N ALA A 356 6.48 38.87 11.68
CA ALA A 356 7.38 39.83 12.30
C ALA A 356 7.36 39.74 13.83
N ARG A 357 6.19 39.60 14.43
CA ARG A 357 6.05 39.37 15.88
C ARG A 357 6.75 38.07 16.31
N GLN A 358 6.50 36.99 15.62
CA GLN A 358 7.12 35.71 15.92
C GLN A 358 8.65 35.80 15.87
N TYR A 359 9.20 36.48 14.87
CA TYR A 359 10.64 36.71 14.77
C TYR A 359 11.15 37.55 15.95
N ALA A 360 10.46 38.62 16.31
CA ALA A 360 10.85 39.51 17.41
C ALA A 360 10.79 38.82 18.76
N GLU A 361 9.70 38.10 19.04
CA GLU A 361 9.54 37.33 20.28
C GLU A 361 10.62 36.24 20.41
N LEU A 362 10.91 35.50 19.34
CA LEU A 362 11.93 34.46 19.36
C LEU A 362 13.34 35.06 19.64
N ALA A 363 13.69 36.18 19.00
CA ALA A 363 14.95 36.86 19.23
C ALA A 363 15.05 37.36 20.68
N TYR A 364 13.95 37.88 21.23
CA TYR A 364 13.83 38.28 22.62
C TYR A 364 14.02 37.10 23.59
N ASP A 365 13.29 36.02 23.40
CA ASP A 365 13.33 34.82 24.28
C ASP A 365 14.72 34.19 24.33
N TRP A 366 15.48 34.30 23.26
CA TRP A 366 16.86 33.80 23.20
C TRP A 366 17.92 34.84 23.55
N GLY A 367 17.51 36.02 24.04
CA GLY A 367 18.43 37.09 24.50
C GLY A 367 19.30 37.66 23.39
N ARG A 368 18.81 37.65 22.13
CA ARG A 368 19.51 38.23 20.99
C ARG A 368 19.03 39.68 20.81
N TRP A 369 19.49 40.56 21.70
CA TRP A 369 18.91 41.88 21.91
C TRP A 369 18.96 42.78 20.69
N GLU A 370 20.08 42.83 19.95
CA GLU A 370 20.19 43.60 18.70
C GLU A 370 19.26 43.06 17.63
N THR A 371 19.17 41.76 17.50
CA THR A 371 18.23 41.12 16.55
C THR A 371 16.78 41.37 16.96
N ALA A 372 16.48 41.30 18.25
CA ALA A 372 15.14 41.58 18.78
C ALA A 372 14.74 43.03 18.53
N GLN A 373 15.68 43.97 18.72
CA GLN A 373 15.44 45.41 18.44
C GLN A 373 15.07 45.65 16.97
N GLN A 374 15.84 45.04 16.04
CA GLN A 374 15.56 45.15 14.60
C GLN A 374 14.21 44.52 14.22
N ALA A 375 13.91 43.36 14.78
CA ALA A 375 12.67 42.64 14.52
C ALA A 375 11.44 43.39 15.08
N LEU A 376 11.55 43.95 16.29
CA LEU A 376 10.51 44.80 16.87
C LEU A 376 10.29 46.08 16.05
N ALA A 377 11.35 46.71 15.57
CA ALA A 377 11.21 47.85 14.68
C ALA A 377 10.43 47.49 13.41
N ALA A 378 10.79 46.39 12.78
CA ALA A 378 10.08 45.87 11.60
C ALA A 378 8.61 45.50 11.89
N ALA A 379 8.29 45.00 13.07
CA ALA A 379 6.90 44.76 13.50
C ALA A 379 6.14 46.08 13.68
N GLY A 380 6.77 47.07 14.29
CA GLY A 380 6.21 48.42 14.46
C GLY A 380 5.90 49.09 13.12
N GLU A 381 6.81 49.01 12.13
CA GLU A 381 6.58 49.51 10.76
C GLU A 381 5.36 48.83 10.09
N ARG A 382 5.02 47.61 10.47
CA ARG A 382 3.83 46.87 10.00
C ARG A 382 2.59 47.15 10.85
N GLY A 383 2.65 48.09 11.77
CA GLY A 383 1.53 48.52 12.58
C GLY A 383 1.37 47.80 13.91
N ASP A 384 2.41 47.12 14.42
CA ASP A 384 2.36 46.61 15.79
C ASP A 384 2.44 47.74 16.80
N ASP A 385 1.30 48.06 17.36
CA ASP A 385 1.16 49.07 18.41
C ASP A 385 0.61 48.46 19.71
N SER A 386 0.82 47.16 19.90
CA SER A 386 0.33 46.42 21.06
C SER A 386 1.08 46.77 22.34
N ALA A 387 0.41 46.59 23.48
CA ALA A 387 1.02 46.74 24.81
C ALA A 387 2.27 45.86 24.95
N ARG A 388 2.22 44.62 24.43
CA ARG A 388 3.33 43.65 24.45
C ARG A 388 4.51 44.13 23.59
N HIS A 389 4.24 44.62 22.38
CA HIS A 389 5.28 45.18 21.51
C HIS A 389 6.10 46.26 22.23
N TRP A 390 5.42 47.24 22.84
CA TRP A 390 6.10 48.31 23.54
C TRP A 390 6.80 47.87 24.81
N LEU A 391 6.25 46.87 25.53
CA LEU A 391 6.90 46.28 26.68
C LEU A 391 8.22 45.58 26.28
N LEU A 392 8.18 44.71 25.25
CA LEU A 392 9.37 44.06 24.74
C LEU A 392 10.39 45.06 24.21
N SER A 393 9.96 46.08 23.49
CA SER A 393 10.84 47.16 23.01
C SER A 393 11.56 47.89 24.15
N GLY A 394 10.86 48.16 25.24
CA GLY A 394 11.44 48.78 26.43
C GLY A 394 12.46 47.87 27.11
N VAL A 395 12.14 46.58 27.28
CA VAL A 395 13.07 45.62 27.88
C VAL A 395 14.33 45.47 27.02
N VAL A 396 14.17 45.27 25.70
CA VAL A 396 15.30 45.13 24.75
C VAL A 396 16.19 46.37 24.79
N ALA A 397 15.61 47.60 24.72
CA ALA A 397 16.37 48.85 24.81
C ALA A 397 17.12 48.93 26.16
N SER A 398 16.50 48.53 27.28
CA SER A 398 17.13 48.49 28.60
C SER A 398 18.31 47.50 28.65
N GLN A 399 18.22 46.35 28.00
CA GLN A 399 19.31 45.38 27.92
C GLN A 399 20.49 45.87 27.06
N LEU A 400 20.20 46.74 26.10
CA LEU A 400 21.18 47.43 25.25
C LEU A 400 21.70 48.71 25.86
N GLU A 401 21.37 48.99 27.14
CA GLU A 401 21.74 50.21 27.87
C GLU A 401 21.22 51.51 27.24
N GLN A 402 20.18 51.44 26.40
CA GLN A 402 19.54 52.54 25.74
C GLN A 402 18.38 53.06 26.62
N PHE A 403 18.71 53.74 27.75
CA PHE A 403 17.73 54.04 28.80
C PHE A 403 16.66 55.05 28.40
N ASP A 404 16.95 56.03 27.55
CA ASP A 404 15.93 56.98 27.06
C ASP A 404 14.92 56.35 26.13
N PRO A 405 15.31 55.56 25.08
CA PRO A 405 14.40 54.75 24.30
C PRO A 405 13.58 53.73 25.14
N ALA A 406 14.22 53.10 26.14
CA ALA A 406 13.52 52.16 27.03
C ALA A 406 12.41 52.87 27.82
N ARG A 407 12.68 54.06 28.36
CA ARG A 407 11.70 54.85 29.13
C ARG A 407 10.50 55.24 28.27
N GLU A 408 10.74 55.68 27.05
CA GLU A 408 9.66 56.03 26.12
C GLU A 408 8.83 54.82 25.72
N ALA A 409 9.44 53.66 25.44
CA ALA A 409 8.77 52.43 25.14
C ALA A 409 7.89 51.94 26.33
N PHE A 410 8.41 51.99 27.56
CA PHE A 410 7.64 51.60 28.73
C PHE A 410 6.46 52.56 29.02
N LYS A 411 6.58 53.86 28.76
CA LYS A 411 5.45 54.77 28.84
C LYS A 411 4.35 54.41 27.84
N LYS A 412 4.73 54.05 26.62
CA LYS A 412 3.76 53.58 25.60
C LYS A 412 3.13 52.24 25.99
N ALA A 413 3.88 51.36 26.57
CA ALA A 413 3.39 50.05 27.10
C ALA A 413 2.38 50.32 28.22
N GLN A 414 2.69 51.20 29.19
CA GLN A 414 1.82 51.58 30.29
C GLN A 414 0.50 52.16 29.78
N ALA A 415 0.57 53.10 28.82
CA ALA A 415 -0.61 53.74 28.23
C ALA A 415 -1.54 52.72 27.52
N ARG A 416 -1.02 51.55 27.15
CA ARG A 416 -1.78 50.45 26.54
C ARG A 416 -2.14 49.30 27.51
N GLY A 417 -1.86 49.53 28.81
CA GLY A 417 -2.24 48.61 29.87
C GLY A 417 -1.32 47.38 30.00
N ALA A 418 -0.04 47.49 29.63
CA ALA A 418 0.90 46.38 29.81
C ALA A 418 1.18 46.15 31.30
N GLU A 419 0.95 44.95 31.77
CA GLU A 419 1.32 44.56 33.15
C GLU A 419 2.84 44.66 33.35
N GLY A 420 3.23 45.20 34.50
CA GLY A 420 4.64 45.35 34.87
C GLY A 420 5.37 46.55 34.26
N ALA A 421 4.77 47.32 33.36
CA ALA A 421 5.38 48.50 32.74
C ALA A 421 5.80 49.56 33.79
N ASP A 422 5.00 49.74 34.86
CA ASP A 422 5.32 50.67 35.98
C ASP A 422 6.58 50.26 36.76
N ALA A 423 6.78 48.96 36.97
CA ALA A 423 7.95 48.45 37.64
C ALA A 423 9.24 48.70 36.82
N TRP A 424 9.12 48.45 35.50
CA TRP A 424 10.22 48.73 34.56
C TRP A 424 10.54 50.23 34.46
N LEU A 425 9.55 51.11 34.41
CA LEU A 425 9.74 52.54 34.40
C LEU A 425 10.52 53.02 35.64
N LYS A 426 10.16 52.52 36.81
CA LYS A 426 10.87 52.83 38.09
C LYS A 426 12.32 52.33 38.05
N SER A 427 12.56 51.13 37.52
CA SER A 427 13.91 50.55 37.39
C SER A 427 14.82 51.38 36.48
N VAL A 428 14.30 51.83 35.32
CA VAL A 428 15.05 52.62 34.32
C VAL A 428 15.27 54.06 34.80
N ALA A 429 14.36 54.63 35.64
CA ALA A 429 14.52 55.98 36.19
C ALA A 429 15.64 56.10 37.21
N GLN A 430 16.14 54.99 37.75
CA GLN A 430 17.24 54.91 38.75
C GLN A 430 18.63 54.73 38.11
N ARG A 431 18.66 54.54 36.78
CA ARG A 431 19.87 54.39 35.96
C ARG A 431 20.09 55.59 35.08
#